data_a71d200c221c1ed3658414718bfd7953
#
_entry.id   a71d200c221c1ed3658414718bfd7953
#
_cell.length_a   1.000
_cell.length_b   1.000
_cell.length_c   1.000
_cell.angle_alpha   90.00
_cell.angle_beta   90.00
_cell.angle_gamma   90.00
#
_symmetry.space_group_name_H-M   'P 1'
#
loop_
_entity.id
_entity.type
_entity.pdbx_description
1 polymer ?
#
loop_
_entity_poly.entity_id
_entity_poly.type
_entity_poly.pdbx_seq_one_letter_code
_entity_poly.pdbx_strand_id
1 'polypeptide(L)'
;MARVFSPVLFLCVFISLFLSSSAQTCRSYSFSSNRQFSSCNDLPVLDSFIHWTYDESSQTLQIAYRHTKVSSSSWVAWAINPSSTGMIGSQALVAYQLSNGTAFAYTSPVTSYSTSLAPGSLSFTVSNLSATYVNEEMTIFATLQLPNNSTTLNQLWQVGPLEGDTPSTHLTSGDNVKSKGTLNLLSGGATTTGSSIRRRRNVHGVLNAVSWGTLMPLGAIIARYLKVFKSADPAWFYLHVACQTSAYIVGVAGWATGIKLGSDSSGIVHRAHRNIGIVLFCLGTLQVFALLLRPKKDHKYRFYWNIYHHSIGYSVIILSVVNIFKGFDILDLDNENWKRAYIGIIAFLGFNALLLEAITWKIVLKRRSRNSEKSHHGANGVNGYGARSQQV
;
A
#
# COMPACT_ATOMS: atom_id res chain seq x y z
N MET A 1 32.40 9.91 -16.28
CA MET A 1 31.22 9.02 -16.31
C MET A 1 30.91 8.29 -14.99
N ALA A 2 31.84 8.11 -14.06
CA ALA A 2 31.64 7.34 -12.82
C ALA A 2 30.87 8.04 -11.68
N ARG A 3 30.57 9.34 -11.76
CA ARG A 3 29.88 10.10 -10.67
C ARG A 3 28.35 10.21 -10.82
N VAL A 4 27.77 9.72 -11.90
CA VAL A 4 26.31 9.76 -12.14
C VAL A 4 25.61 8.47 -11.69
N PHE A 5 26.36 7.39 -11.48
CA PHE A 5 25.81 6.06 -11.10
C PHE A 5 25.39 5.95 -9.63
N SER A 6 25.89 6.80 -8.73
CA SER A 6 25.63 6.71 -7.29
C SER A 6 24.16 6.99 -6.89
N PRO A 7 23.46 8.03 -7.41
CA PRO A 7 22.08 8.30 -7.00
C PRO A 7 21.06 7.31 -7.58
N VAL A 8 21.34 6.75 -8.78
CA VAL A 8 20.47 5.73 -9.39
C VAL A 8 20.59 4.41 -8.62
N LEU A 9 21.79 4.04 -8.18
CA LEU A 9 22.03 2.85 -7.36
C LEU A 9 21.35 3.00 -5.98
N PHE A 10 21.37 4.20 -5.37
CA PHE A 10 20.67 4.49 -4.11
C PHE A 10 19.15 4.40 -4.27
N LEU A 11 18.60 4.86 -5.39
CA LEU A 11 17.18 4.76 -5.70
C LEU A 11 16.76 3.30 -5.93
N CYS A 12 17.56 2.50 -6.63
CA CYS A 12 17.31 1.08 -6.85
C CYS A 12 17.40 0.27 -5.55
N VAL A 13 18.34 0.57 -4.66
CA VAL A 13 18.47 -0.07 -3.34
C VAL A 13 17.29 0.32 -2.44
N PHE A 14 16.82 1.58 -2.50
CA PHE A 14 15.64 2.01 -1.75
C PHE A 14 14.35 1.31 -2.22
N ILE A 15 14.19 1.10 -3.52
CA ILE A 15 13.03 0.39 -4.09
C ILE A 15 13.08 -1.11 -3.76
N SER A 16 14.26 -1.74 -3.74
CA SER A 16 14.41 -3.16 -3.38
C SER A 16 14.14 -3.46 -1.91
N LEU A 17 14.33 -2.50 -1.00
CA LEU A 17 14.00 -2.66 0.42
C LEU A 17 12.48 -2.70 0.71
N PHE A 18 11.64 -2.25 -0.22
CA PHE A 18 10.17 -2.31 -0.08
C PHE A 18 9.52 -3.54 -0.70
N LEU A 19 10.28 -4.40 -1.36
CA LEU A 19 9.83 -5.71 -1.83
C LEU A 19 9.99 -6.77 -0.73
N SER A 20 9.57 -6.45 0.50
CA SER A 20 9.42 -7.45 1.54
C SER A 20 8.35 -8.44 1.09
N SER A 21 8.78 -9.58 0.55
CA SER A 21 7.95 -10.76 0.42
C SER A 21 7.39 -11.06 1.80
N SER A 22 6.08 -10.91 1.97
CA SER A 22 5.40 -11.35 3.19
C SER A 22 5.63 -12.86 3.29
N ALA A 23 6.57 -13.28 4.13
CA ALA A 23 6.78 -14.69 4.41
C ALA A 23 5.48 -15.24 5.02
N GLN A 24 4.98 -16.35 4.49
CA GLN A 24 3.79 -17.02 5.03
C GLN A 24 4.12 -17.58 6.42
N THR A 25 3.40 -17.13 7.45
CA THR A 25 3.66 -17.51 8.84
C THR A 25 3.21 -18.94 9.12
N CYS A 26 2.27 -19.47 8.32
CA CYS A 26 1.79 -20.85 8.44
C CYS A 26 2.90 -21.91 8.30
N ARG A 27 3.98 -21.63 7.57
CA ARG A 27 5.07 -22.59 7.33
C ARG A 27 5.87 -22.94 8.59
N SER A 28 5.87 -22.07 9.59
CA SER A 28 6.56 -22.31 10.87
C SER A 28 5.72 -23.04 11.89
N TYR A 29 4.44 -23.34 11.57
CA TYR A 29 3.54 -23.99 12.50
C TYR A 29 3.73 -25.52 12.53
N SER A 30 3.80 -26.07 13.76
CA SER A 30 3.93 -27.51 13.99
C SER A 30 2.68 -28.03 14.69
N PHE A 31 2.03 -29.04 14.08
CA PHE A 31 0.86 -29.67 14.67
C PHE A 31 1.26 -30.65 15.78
N SER A 32 0.52 -30.66 16.90
CA SER A 32 0.78 -31.47 18.08
C SER A 32 0.77 -32.99 17.83
N SER A 33 0.15 -33.44 16.75
CA SER A 33 0.03 -34.86 16.40
C SER A 33 0.99 -35.35 15.32
N ASN A 34 2.15 -34.66 15.10
CA ASN A 34 3.10 -34.91 14.00
C ASN A 34 2.46 -34.94 12.60
N ARG A 35 1.28 -34.36 12.44
CA ARG A 35 0.65 -34.21 11.12
C ARG A 35 1.45 -33.22 10.27
N GLN A 36 1.69 -33.59 9.04
CA GLN A 36 2.41 -32.76 8.07
C GLN A 36 1.52 -32.47 6.86
N PHE A 37 1.64 -31.27 6.34
CA PHE A 37 0.93 -30.83 5.13
C PHE A 37 1.95 -30.27 4.14
N SER A 38 1.80 -30.61 2.86
CA SER A 38 2.75 -30.20 1.81
C SER A 38 2.70 -28.70 1.50
N SER A 39 1.58 -28.05 1.77
CA SER A 39 1.34 -26.64 1.46
C SER A 39 0.53 -25.97 2.54
N CYS A 40 0.69 -24.64 2.66
CA CYS A 40 -0.16 -23.83 3.53
C CYS A 40 -0.28 -22.40 3.02
N ASN A 41 -1.33 -21.71 3.46
CA ASN A 41 -1.54 -20.29 3.23
C ASN A 41 -2.07 -19.58 4.46
N ASP A 42 -1.53 -18.38 4.71
CA ASP A 42 -2.14 -17.41 5.62
C ASP A 42 -3.36 -16.82 4.91
N LEU A 43 -4.54 -16.94 5.50
CA LEU A 43 -5.75 -16.33 4.98
C LEU A 43 -5.83 -14.86 5.42
N PRO A 44 -6.28 -13.93 4.56
CA PRO A 44 -6.03 -12.50 4.75
C PRO A 44 -6.84 -11.82 5.84
N VAL A 45 -7.87 -12.47 6.34
CA VAL A 45 -8.78 -11.97 7.37
C VAL A 45 -9.15 -13.07 8.35
N LEU A 46 -9.63 -12.68 9.53
CA LEU A 46 -10.07 -13.57 10.59
C LEU A 46 -8.97 -14.46 11.15
N ASP A 47 -7.72 -13.98 11.21
CA ASP A 47 -6.57 -14.68 11.80
C ASP A 47 -6.54 -16.18 11.48
N SER A 48 -6.79 -16.52 10.21
CA SER A 48 -7.04 -17.88 9.75
C SER A 48 -5.96 -18.40 8.83
N PHE A 49 -5.79 -19.73 8.83
CA PHE A 49 -4.76 -20.41 8.04
C PHE A 49 -5.33 -21.70 7.46
N ILE A 50 -4.93 -22.03 6.23
CA ILE A 50 -5.26 -23.33 5.63
C ILE A 50 -3.96 -24.07 5.31
N HIS A 51 -3.86 -25.31 5.77
CA HIS A 51 -2.81 -26.27 5.43
C HIS A 51 -3.42 -27.41 4.66
N TRP A 52 -2.72 -27.93 3.64
CA TRP A 52 -3.27 -29.05 2.86
C TRP A 52 -2.20 -29.90 2.23
N THR A 53 -2.59 -31.14 1.95
CA THR A 53 -1.91 -32.05 1.04
C THR A 53 -2.93 -32.56 0.04
N TYR A 54 -2.65 -32.38 -1.25
CA TYR A 54 -3.49 -32.84 -2.34
C TYR A 54 -2.80 -33.96 -3.09
N ASP A 55 -3.49 -35.08 -3.24
CA ASP A 55 -3.09 -36.19 -4.08
C ASP A 55 -3.92 -36.17 -5.36
N GLU A 56 -3.27 -35.82 -6.47
CA GLU A 56 -3.91 -35.71 -7.79
C GLU A 56 -4.37 -37.08 -8.31
N SER A 57 -3.66 -38.16 -7.95
CA SER A 57 -3.98 -39.52 -8.42
C SER A 57 -5.28 -40.06 -7.82
N SER A 58 -5.50 -39.79 -6.57
CA SER A 58 -6.71 -40.17 -5.83
C SER A 58 -7.75 -39.06 -5.72
N GLN A 59 -7.42 -37.85 -6.14
CA GLN A 59 -8.23 -36.61 -5.97
C GLN A 59 -8.61 -36.34 -4.50
N THR A 60 -7.75 -36.75 -3.61
CA THR A 60 -7.95 -36.63 -2.19
C THR A 60 -7.27 -35.40 -1.65
N LEU A 61 -8.03 -34.56 -0.94
CA LEU A 61 -7.55 -33.35 -0.27
C LEU A 61 -7.58 -33.53 1.23
N GLN A 62 -6.42 -33.62 1.86
CA GLN A 62 -6.30 -33.55 3.32
C GLN A 62 -6.12 -32.08 3.73
N ILE A 63 -6.86 -31.61 4.72
CA ILE A 63 -6.79 -30.24 5.22
C ILE A 63 -6.61 -30.16 6.73
N ALA A 64 -5.99 -29.04 7.16
CA ALA A 64 -6.13 -28.46 8.48
C ALA A 64 -6.46 -26.97 8.33
N TYR A 65 -7.69 -26.59 8.66
CA TYR A 65 -8.08 -25.20 8.76
C TYR A 65 -7.91 -24.73 10.20
N ARG A 66 -7.17 -23.67 10.42
CA ARG A 66 -6.89 -23.09 11.73
C ARG A 66 -7.44 -21.68 11.83
N HIS A 67 -8.04 -21.37 12.96
CA HIS A 67 -8.52 -20.03 13.29
C HIS A 67 -8.02 -19.71 14.71
N THR A 68 -7.19 -18.67 14.83
CA THR A 68 -6.62 -18.22 16.11
C THR A 68 -7.43 -17.07 16.70
N LYS A 69 -7.26 -16.82 18.00
CA LYS A 69 -8.01 -15.78 18.74
C LYS A 69 -9.52 -16.00 18.74
N VAL A 70 -9.93 -17.24 18.81
CA VAL A 70 -11.33 -17.66 18.85
C VAL A 70 -11.77 -17.86 20.28
N SER A 71 -12.89 -17.24 20.67
CA SER A 71 -13.54 -17.52 21.95
C SER A 71 -14.16 -18.93 21.97
N SER A 72 -14.19 -19.60 23.14
CA SER A 72 -14.92 -20.85 23.34
C SER A 72 -16.42 -20.73 23.08
N SER A 73 -16.97 -19.50 23.08
CA SER A 73 -18.35 -19.18 22.73
C SER A 73 -18.55 -18.86 21.24
N SER A 74 -17.62 -19.28 20.39
CA SER A 74 -17.68 -19.02 18.94
C SER A 74 -17.57 -20.34 18.17
N TRP A 75 -18.26 -20.41 17.04
CA TRP A 75 -18.05 -21.42 16.02
C TRP A 75 -17.14 -20.89 14.90
N VAL A 76 -16.43 -21.79 14.25
CA VAL A 76 -15.67 -21.51 13.02
C VAL A 76 -16.11 -22.45 11.91
N ALA A 77 -15.94 -22.00 10.66
CA ALA A 77 -16.21 -22.84 9.50
C ALA A 77 -15.22 -22.56 8.38
N TRP A 78 -14.86 -23.60 7.65
CA TRP A 78 -14.22 -23.54 6.36
C TRP A 78 -15.07 -24.31 5.34
N ALA A 79 -15.23 -23.76 4.14
CA ALA A 79 -16.11 -24.30 3.13
C ALA A 79 -15.51 -24.25 1.73
N ILE A 80 -15.93 -25.19 0.88
CA ILE A 80 -15.74 -25.15 -0.57
C ILE A 80 -17.08 -24.81 -1.21
N ASN A 81 -17.09 -23.92 -2.20
CA ASN A 81 -18.26 -23.70 -3.05
C ASN A 81 -17.99 -24.21 -4.47
N PRO A 82 -18.52 -25.37 -4.86
CA PRO A 82 -18.29 -25.94 -6.18
C PRO A 82 -18.92 -25.15 -7.32
N SER A 83 -19.94 -24.35 -7.03
CA SER A 83 -20.78 -23.68 -8.06
C SER A 83 -20.52 -22.19 -8.21
N SER A 84 -20.03 -21.51 -7.16
CA SER A 84 -19.85 -20.04 -7.18
C SER A 84 -18.78 -19.56 -6.20
N THR A 85 -18.54 -18.26 -6.17
CA THR A 85 -17.62 -17.62 -5.20
C THR A 85 -18.34 -17.06 -3.97
N GLY A 86 -19.66 -17.26 -3.87
CA GLY A 86 -20.50 -16.75 -2.79
C GLY A 86 -20.77 -17.76 -1.67
N MET A 87 -21.51 -17.32 -0.65
CA MET A 87 -21.89 -18.15 0.50
C MET A 87 -22.89 -19.24 0.10
N ILE A 88 -23.91 -18.90 -0.68
CA ILE A 88 -24.93 -19.86 -1.13
C ILE A 88 -24.30 -20.89 -2.06
N GLY A 89 -24.58 -22.17 -1.80
CA GLY A 89 -23.97 -23.33 -2.48
C GLY A 89 -22.69 -23.84 -1.82
N SER A 90 -22.21 -23.18 -0.77
CA SER A 90 -21.04 -23.62 -0.01
C SER A 90 -21.29 -24.92 0.74
N GLN A 91 -20.26 -25.75 0.82
CA GLN A 91 -20.21 -27.04 1.47
C GLN A 91 -19.26 -26.91 2.67
N ALA A 92 -19.81 -26.69 3.87
CA ALA A 92 -19.04 -26.26 5.03
C ALA A 92 -18.65 -27.42 5.96
N LEU A 93 -17.45 -27.30 6.51
CA LEU A 93 -16.98 -27.99 7.71
C LEU A 93 -17.07 -26.99 8.85
N VAL A 94 -17.87 -27.28 9.85
CA VAL A 94 -18.17 -26.40 10.99
C VAL A 94 -17.59 -27.02 12.26
N ALA A 95 -16.98 -26.20 13.12
CA ALA A 95 -16.49 -26.66 14.42
C ALA A 95 -16.69 -25.62 15.51
N TYR A 96 -16.91 -26.10 16.73
CA TYR A 96 -17.00 -25.31 17.95
C TYR A 96 -16.71 -26.16 19.18
N GLN A 97 -16.55 -25.52 20.32
CA GLN A 97 -16.41 -26.24 21.61
C GLN A 97 -17.78 -26.39 22.24
N LEU A 98 -18.17 -27.64 22.57
CA LEU A 98 -19.37 -27.96 23.33
C LEU A 98 -19.25 -27.44 24.77
N SER A 99 -20.38 -27.26 25.44
CA SER A 99 -20.46 -26.87 26.86
C SER A 99 -19.66 -27.75 27.80
N ASN A 100 -19.42 -29.02 27.42
CA ASN A 100 -18.60 -29.99 28.17
C ASN A 100 -17.09 -29.85 27.92
N GLY A 101 -16.65 -28.84 27.12
CA GLY A 101 -15.27 -28.62 26.79
C GLY A 101 -14.71 -29.42 25.61
N THR A 102 -15.51 -30.31 25.01
CA THR A 102 -15.08 -31.13 23.85
C THR A 102 -15.18 -30.34 22.54
N ALA A 103 -14.15 -30.39 21.71
CA ALA A 103 -14.25 -29.83 20.35
C ALA A 103 -15.07 -30.75 19.45
N PHE A 104 -16.04 -30.22 18.77
CA PHE A 104 -16.98 -30.92 17.90
C PHE A 104 -16.90 -30.38 16.48
N ALA A 105 -16.97 -31.28 15.48
CA ALA A 105 -16.99 -30.91 14.07
C ALA A 105 -18.03 -31.71 13.29
N TYR A 106 -18.65 -31.03 12.32
CA TYR A 106 -19.66 -31.65 11.45
C TYR A 106 -19.70 -30.95 10.09
N THR A 107 -20.44 -31.53 9.15
CA THR A 107 -20.67 -31.00 7.80
C THR A 107 -22.01 -30.28 7.71
N SER A 108 -22.07 -29.17 6.96
CA SER A 108 -23.29 -28.39 6.74
C SER A 108 -23.34 -27.81 5.31
N PRO A 109 -24.35 -28.15 4.49
CA PRO A 109 -24.59 -27.50 3.22
C PRO A 109 -25.27 -26.14 3.44
N VAL A 110 -24.77 -25.09 2.79
CA VAL A 110 -25.30 -23.71 2.88
C VAL A 110 -26.19 -23.43 1.68
N THR A 111 -27.49 -23.51 1.84
CA THR A 111 -28.47 -23.36 0.76
C THR A 111 -29.12 -21.99 0.68
N SER A 112 -28.99 -21.17 1.75
CA SER A 112 -29.55 -19.82 1.81
C SER A 112 -28.77 -18.94 2.79
N TYR A 113 -28.99 -17.62 2.76
CA TYR A 113 -28.43 -16.69 3.76
C TYR A 113 -29.07 -16.83 5.16
N SER A 114 -30.25 -17.45 5.24
CA SER A 114 -30.95 -17.70 6.51
C SER A 114 -30.63 -19.10 7.04
N THR A 115 -29.45 -19.63 6.75
CA THR A 115 -29.03 -20.96 7.23
C THR A 115 -28.81 -20.96 8.74
N SER A 116 -29.24 -22.04 9.41
CA SER A 116 -28.90 -22.34 10.81
C SER A 116 -27.62 -23.17 10.93
N LEU A 117 -26.89 -23.40 9.85
CA LEU A 117 -25.75 -24.32 9.78
C LEU A 117 -26.06 -25.72 10.33
N ALA A 118 -27.28 -26.23 10.07
CA ALA A 118 -27.68 -27.54 10.51
C ALA A 118 -26.78 -28.65 9.92
N PRO A 119 -26.48 -29.71 10.69
CA PRO A 119 -25.74 -30.85 10.15
C PRO A 119 -26.41 -31.44 8.91
N GLY A 120 -25.62 -31.77 7.90
CA GLY A 120 -26.13 -32.31 6.64
C GLY A 120 -25.03 -32.86 5.74
N SER A 121 -25.43 -33.72 4.78
CA SER A 121 -24.53 -34.34 3.83
C SER A 121 -24.04 -33.33 2.80
N LEU A 122 -22.75 -33.39 2.43
CA LEU A 122 -22.16 -32.59 1.37
C LEU A 122 -22.24 -33.32 0.02
N SER A 123 -22.01 -32.59 -1.07
CA SER A 123 -21.99 -33.16 -2.43
C SER A 123 -20.73 -33.99 -2.72
N PHE A 124 -19.78 -34.05 -1.80
CA PHE A 124 -18.57 -34.85 -1.86
C PHE A 124 -18.32 -35.55 -0.51
N THR A 125 -17.58 -36.65 -0.56
CA THR A 125 -17.31 -37.45 0.66
C THR A 125 -16.31 -36.72 1.55
N VAL A 126 -16.61 -36.66 2.85
CA VAL A 126 -15.74 -36.18 3.90
C VAL A 126 -15.45 -37.33 4.88
N SER A 127 -14.18 -37.57 5.14
CA SER A 127 -13.69 -38.54 6.09
C SER A 127 -12.70 -37.94 7.07
N ASN A 128 -12.40 -38.61 8.19
CA ASN A 128 -11.46 -38.15 9.20
C ASN A 128 -11.75 -36.73 9.73
N LEU A 129 -13.01 -36.32 9.73
CA LEU A 129 -13.42 -35.02 10.23
C LEU A 129 -13.28 -35.01 11.76
N SER A 130 -12.49 -34.04 12.25
CA SER A 130 -12.25 -33.85 13.67
C SER A 130 -11.89 -32.38 13.94
N ALA A 131 -12.06 -31.94 15.18
CA ALA A 131 -11.62 -30.61 15.60
C ALA A 131 -10.82 -30.69 16.91
N THR A 132 -9.96 -29.67 17.10
CA THR A 132 -9.28 -29.41 18.37
C THR A 132 -9.43 -27.93 18.73
N TYR A 133 -9.58 -27.66 20.03
CA TYR A 133 -9.60 -26.31 20.56
C TYR A 133 -8.55 -26.19 21.67
N VAL A 134 -7.47 -25.44 21.43
CA VAL A 134 -6.36 -25.31 22.37
C VAL A 134 -5.80 -23.87 22.26
N ASN A 135 -5.63 -23.19 23.40
CA ASN A 135 -5.04 -21.84 23.46
C ASN A 135 -5.73 -20.82 22.52
N GLU A 136 -7.06 -20.76 22.57
CA GLU A 136 -7.87 -19.88 21.71
C GLU A 136 -7.69 -20.15 20.20
N GLU A 137 -7.21 -21.32 19.83
CA GLU A 137 -7.11 -21.76 18.45
C GLU A 137 -8.05 -22.95 18.21
N MET A 138 -8.96 -22.79 17.24
CA MET A 138 -9.78 -23.87 16.71
C MET A 138 -9.15 -24.42 15.43
N THR A 139 -8.93 -25.73 15.37
CA THR A 139 -8.43 -26.39 14.17
C THR A 139 -9.42 -27.46 13.71
N ILE A 140 -9.79 -27.41 12.42
CA ILE A 140 -10.61 -28.45 11.76
C ILE A 140 -9.70 -29.31 10.90
N PHE A 141 -9.73 -30.62 11.10
CA PHE A 141 -9.06 -31.57 10.22
C PHE A 141 -10.09 -32.34 9.41
N ALA A 142 -9.83 -32.58 8.14
CA ALA A 142 -10.68 -33.38 7.28
C ALA A 142 -9.91 -33.95 6.09
N THR A 143 -10.47 -35.03 5.53
CA THR A 143 -10.06 -35.57 4.24
C THR A 143 -11.25 -35.50 3.28
N LEU A 144 -11.10 -34.81 2.16
CA LEU A 144 -12.18 -34.56 1.21
C LEU A 144 -11.87 -35.33 -0.08
N GLN A 145 -12.88 -36.02 -0.62
CA GLN A 145 -12.83 -36.57 -1.97
C GLN A 145 -13.39 -35.52 -2.95
N LEU A 146 -12.51 -34.87 -3.72
CA LEU A 146 -12.93 -33.78 -4.60
C LEU A 146 -13.63 -34.31 -5.85
N PRO A 147 -14.72 -33.71 -6.30
CA PRO A 147 -15.34 -34.04 -7.59
C PRO A 147 -14.57 -33.42 -8.76
N ASN A 148 -14.61 -34.08 -9.93
CA ASN A 148 -14.29 -33.49 -11.23
C ASN A 148 -12.85 -32.96 -11.46
N ASN A 149 -11.80 -33.58 -10.94
CA ASN A 149 -10.39 -33.19 -11.15
C ASN A 149 -10.13 -31.69 -10.88
N SER A 150 -10.84 -31.10 -9.94
CA SER A 150 -10.75 -29.66 -9.67
C SER A 150 -9.49 -29.36 -8.87
N THR A 151 -8.53 -28.70 -9.49
CA THR A 151 -7.28 -28.24 -8.85
C THR A 151 -7.40 -26.82 -8.30
N THR A 152 -8.50 -26.12 -8.57
CA THR A 152 -8.78 -24.79 -8.04
C THR A 152 -10.15 -24.76 -7.39
N LEU A 153 -10.17 -24.41 -6.10
CA LEU A 153 -11.37 -24.42 -5.27
C LEU A 153 -11.79 -22.98 -4.93
N ASN A 154 -13.09 -22.69 -4.99
CA ASN A 154 -13.62 -21.50 -4.31
C ASN A 154 -13.75 -21.83 -2.83
N GLN A 155 -13.06 -21.11 -1.97
CA GLN A 155 -13.07 -21.31 -0.53
C GLN A 155 -13.68 -20.13 0.22
N LEU A 156 -14.33 -20.43 1.34
CA LEU A 156 -14.86 -19.46 2.28
C LEU A 156 -14.51 -19.90 3.69
N TRP A 157 -14.35 -18.92 4.60
CA TRP A 157 -14.14 -19.21 6.02
C TRP A 157 -14.87 -18.17 6.86
N GLN A 158 -15.39 -18.57 8.00
CA GLN A 158 -16.28 -17.76 8.82
C GLN A 158 -16.04 -18.02 10.30
N VAL A 159 -16.43 -17.05 11.12
CA VAL A 159 -16.53 -17.14 12.56
C VAL A 159 -17.83 -16.46 13.01
N GLY A 160 -18.51 -17.05 13.95
CA GLY A 160 -19.72 -16.47 14.51
C GLY A 160 -19.96 -16.89 15.97
N PRO A 161 -20.91 -16.28 16.66
CA PRO A 161 -21.22 -16.60 18.05
C PRO A 161 -21.99 -17.89 18.17
N LEU A 162 -21.85 -18.56 19.34
CA LEU A 162 -22.69 -19.66 19.77
C LEU A 162 -23.79 -19.17 20.72
N GLU A 163 -24.96 -19.73 20.59
CA GLU A 163 -26.05 -19.63 21.55
C GLU A 163 -26.26 -21.04 22.20
N GLY A 164 -25.64 -21.23 23.38
CA GLY A 164 -25.43 -22.56 23.93
C GLY A 164 -24.50 -23.38 23.01
N ASP A 165 -24.94 -24.58 22.61
CA ASP A 165 -24.21 -25.44 21.66
C ASP A 165 -24.74 -25.30 20.21
N THR A 166 -25.38 -24.18 19.87
CA THR A 166 -25.93 -23.92 18.53
C THR A 166 -25.27 -22.74 17.87
N PRO A 167 -24.75 -22.89 16.63
CA PRO A 167 -24.22 -21.77 15.86
C PRO A 167 -25.29 -20.72 15.55
N SER A 168 -25.00 -19.44 15.92
CA SER A 168 -25.84 -18.30 15.57
C SER A 168 -25.25 -17.58 14.35
N THR A 169 -25.99 -16.61 13.77
CA THR A 169 -25.57 -15.92 12.56
C THR A 169 -24.29 -15.12 12.81
N HIS A 170 -23.31 -15.29 11.93
CA HIS A 170 -22.10 -14.47 11.94
C HIS A 170 -22.39 -13.02 11.56
N LEU A 171 -21.46 -12.10 11.86
CA LEU A 171 -21.58 -10.70 11.44
C LEU A 171 -21.66 -10.59 9.91
N THR A 172 -22.65 -9.83 9.42
CA THR A 172 -22.84 -9.57 7.98
C THR A 172 -22.06 -8.36 7.49
N SER A 173 -21.03 -7.93 8.25
CA SER A 173 -20.13 -6.82 7.95
C SER A 173 -18.70 -7.17 8.36
N GLY A 174 -17.78 -6.25 8.10
CA GLY A 174 -16.37 -6.42 8.49
C GLY A 174 -15.66 -7.51 7.71
N ASP A 175 -14.87 -8.33 8.42
CA ASP A 175 -14.00 -9.34 7.81
C ASP A 175 -14.75 -10.63 7.40
N ASN A 176 -15.89 -10.91 8.01
CA ASN A 176 -16.73 -12.05 7.61
C ASN A 176 -17.22 -11.95 6.16
N VAL A 177 -17.49 -10.74 5.64
CA VAL A 177 -17.89 -10.57 4.22
C VAL A 177 -16.72 -10.60 3.24
N LYS A 178 -15.48 -10.51 3.75
CA LYS A 178 -14.23 -10.54 2.97
C LYS A 178 -13.56 -11.93 2.97
N SER A 179 -14.01 -12.84 3.80
CA SER A 179 -13.42 -14.16 4.07
C SER A 179 -13.79 -15.19 3.01
N LYS A 180 -13.42 -14.91 1.77
CA LYS A 180 -13.63 -15.79 0.61
C LYS A 180 -12.52 -15.63 -0.42
N GLY A 181 -12.27 -16.67 -1.21
CA GLY A 181 -11.24 -16.64 -2.23
C GLY A 181 -11.15 -17.92 -3.03
N THR A 182 -10.09 -18.06 -3.83
CA THR A 182 -9.77 -19.30 -4.52
C THR A 182 -8.47 -19.88 -3.98
N LEU A 183 -8.37 -21.20 -3.98
CA LEU A 183 -7.20 -21.96 -3.57
C LEU A 183 -6.77 -22.85 -4.74
N ASN A 184 -5.57 -22.66 -5.26
CA ASN A 184 -4.98 -23.58 -6.23
C ASN A 184 -4.17 -24.65 -5.48
N LEU A 185 -4.58 -25.88 -5.59
CA LEU A 185 -4.04 -27.01 -4.81
C LEU A 185 -2.63 -27.41 -5.24
N LEU A 186 -2.27 -27.20 -6.53
CA LEU A 186 -0.99 -27.60 -7.10
C LEU A 186 0.09 -26.53 -6.90
N SER A 187 -0.23 -25.26 -7.19
CA SER A 187 0.75 -24.18 -7.09
C SER A 187 0.91 -23.60 -5.68
N GLY A 188 0.04 -23.97 -4.77
CA GLY A 188 -0.02 -23.35 -3.45
C GLY A 188 -0.51 -21.89 -3.47
N GLY A 189 -0.90 -21.38 -4.63
CA GLY A 189 -1.40 -20.02 -4.80
C GLY A 189 -2.82 -19.87 -4.25
N ALA A 190 -3.01 -19.08 -3.20
CA ALA A 190 -4.34 -18.61 -2.82
C ALA A 190 -4.54 -17.21 -3.33
N THR A 191 -5.58 -17.00 -4.14
CA THR A 191 -6.06 -15.67 -4.45
C THR A 191 -7.34 -15.44 -3.66
N THR A 192 -7.25 -14.62 -2.63
CA THR A 192 -8.45 -14.19 -1.92
C THR A 192 -8.90 -12.87 -2.51
N THR A 193 -10.19 -12.70 -2.68
CA THR A 193 -10.77 -11.43 -3.14
C THR A 193 -10.31 -10.30 -2.20
N GLY A 194 -10.19 -10.55 -0.90
CA GLY A 194 -9.67 -9.61 0.08
C GLY A 194 -8.16 -9.35 -0.04
N SER A 195 -7.32 -10.37 -0.25
CA SER A 195 -5.86 -10.20 -0.32
C SER A 195 -5.42 -9.51 -1.61
N SER A 196 -6.07 -9.80 -2.74
CA SER A 196 -5.79 -9.12 -4.00
C SER A 196 -6.16 -7.63 -3.93
N ILE A 197 -7.30 -7.29 -3.32
CA ILE A 197 -7.71 -5.89 -3.10
C ILE A 197 -6.78 -5.21 -2.11
N ARG A 198 -6.44 -5.85 -0.98
CA ARG A 198 -5.48 -5.32 0.01
C ARG A 198 -4.12 -5.07 -0.64
N ARG A 199 -3.58 -6.04 -1.38
CA ARG A 199 -2.32 -5.88 -2.13
C ARG A 199 -2.40 -4.70 -3.11
N ARG A 200 -3.50 -4.58 -3.88
CA ARG A 200 -3.70 -3.46 -4.82
C ARG A 200 -3.78 -2.11 -4.10
N ARG A 201 -4.47 -2.04 -2.94
CA ARG A 201 -4.52 -0.84 -2.09
C ARG A 201 -3.14 -0.47 -1.57
N ASN A 202 -2.36 -1.45 -1.10
CA ASN A 202 -0.99 -1.22 -0.63
C ASN A 202 -0.08 -0.74 -1.78
N VAL A 203 -0.13 -1.36 -2.96
CA VAL A 203 0.62 -0.93 -4.15
C VAL A 203 0.24 0.50 -4.53
N HIS A 204 -1.06 0.81 -4.58
CA HIS A 204 -1.55 2.16 -4.83
C HIS A 204 -1.01 3.17 -3.80
N GLY A 205 -1.11 2.85 -2.52
CA GLY A 205 -0.63 3.71 -1.43
C GLY A 205 0.88 3.96 -1.49
N VAL A 206 1.68 2.90 -1.67
CA VAL A 206 3.15 3.00 -1.75
C VAL A 206 3.59 3.81 -2.97
N LEU A 207 3.06 3.53 -4.17
CA LEU A 207 3.40 4.27 -5.38
C LEU A 207 3.12 5.78 -5.22
N ASN A 208 1.97 6.13 -4.66
CA ASN A 208 1.60 7.54 -4.47
C ASN A 208 2.37 8.20 -3.33
N ALA A 209 2.63 7.52 -2.21
CA ALA A 209 3.42 8.06 -1.11
C ALA A 209 4.88 8.31 -1.51
N VAL A 210 5.50 7.38 -2.27
CA VAL A 210 6.85 7.55 -2.80
C VAL A 210 6.91 8.68 -3.83
N SER A 211 6.00 8.69 -4.80
CA SER A 211 5.97 9.68 -5.89
C SER A 211 5.56 11.06 -5.40
N TRP A 212 4.25 11.24 -5.19
CA TRP A 212 3.66 12.55 -4.87
C TRP A 212 4.06 13.04 -3.47
N GLY A 213 4.18 12.11 -2.51
CA GLY A 213 4.41 12.43 -1.10
C GLY A 213 5.88 12.59 -0.72
N THR A 214 6.82 12.06 -1.48
CA THR A 214 8.25 12.07 -1.12
C THR A 214 9.11 12.68 -2.22
N LEU A 215 9.09 12.12 -3.44
CA LEU A 215 9.97 12.58 -4.52
C LEU A 215 9.60 13.98 -5.02
N MET A 216 8.31 14.33 -5.12
CA MET A 216 7.89 15.68 -5.53
C MET A 216 8.38 16.76 -4.54
N PRO A 217 8.15 16.66 -3.22
CA PRO A 217 8.74 17.57 -2.24
C PRO A 217 10.27 17.59 -2.28
N LEU A 218 10.93 16.44 -2.39
CA LEU A 218 12.39 16.34 -2.47
C LEU A 218 12.94 17.09 -3.68
N GLY A 219 12.34 16.92 -4.86
CA GLY A 219 12.74 17.65 -6.07
C GLY A 219 12.57 19.17 -5.92
N ALA A 220 11.52 19.63 -5.23
CA ALA A 220 11.35 21.05 -4.91
C ALA A 220 12.44 21.57 -3.96
N ILE A 221 12.82 20.81 -2.94
CA ILE A 221 13.92 21.09 -2.00
C ILE A 221 15.24 21.24 -2.79
N ILE A 222 15.54 20.28 -3.69
CA ILE A 222 16.72 20.34 -4.56
C ILE A 222 16.75 21.66 -5.34
N ALA A 223 15.68 22.02 -6.03
CA ALA A 223 15.63 23.24 -6.84
C ALA A 223 15.68 24.53 -5.99
N ARG A 224 15.05 24.53 -4.81
CA ARG A 224 14.98 25.70 -3.93
C ARG A 224 16.34 26.03 -3.33
N TYR A 225 17.06 25.02 -2.83
CA TYR A 225 18.24 25.25 -2.01
C TYR A 225 19.55 25.03 -2.74
N LEU A 226 19.69 24.00 -3.59
CA LEU A 226 20.97 23.75 -4.26
C LEU A 226 21.35 24.85 -5.27
N LYS A 227 20.38 25.50 -5.91
CA LYS A 227 20.67 26.62 -6.84
C LYS A 227 21.39 27.79 -6.19
N VAL A 228 21.37 27.91 -4.85
CA VAL A 228 22.08 28.97 -4.14
C VAL A 228 23.59 28.74 -4.15
N PHE A 229 24.04 27.50 -4.30
CA PHE A 229 25.47 27.15 -4.33
C PHE A 229 26.01 27.18 -5.77
N LYS A 230 26.99 28.02 -6.04
CA LYS A 230 27.61 28.13 -7.37
C LYS A 230 28.21 26.81 -7.86
N SER A 231 28.76 26.01 -6.95
CA SER A 231 29.33 24.69 -7.23
C SER A 231 28.28 23.64 -7.67
N ALA A 232 27.01 23.88 -7.39
CA ALA A 232 25.91 23.00 -7.79
C ALA A 232 25.30 23.37 -9.16
N ASP A 233 25.73 24.48 -9.80
CA ASP A 233 25.25 24.86 -11.14
C ASP A 233 26.08 24.14 -12.22
N PRO A 234 25.49 23.50 -13.24
CA PRO A 234 24.05 23.33 -13.50
C PRO A 234 23.42 22.04 -12.90
N ALA A 235 24.14 21.31 -12.08
CA ALA A 235 23.72 19.99 -11.56
C ALA A 235 22.36 20.04 -10.83
N TRP A 236 22.09 21.10 -10.07
CA TRP A 236 20.80 21.27 -9.36
C TRP A 236 19.59 21.18 -10.29
N PHE A 237 19.72 21.71 -11.51
CA PHE A 237 18.64 21.70 -12.49
C PHE A 237 18.38 20.30 -13.03
N TYR A 238 19.44 19.58 -13.41
CA TYR A 238 19.29 18.20 -13.89
C TYR A 238 18.79 17.26 -12.82
N LEU A 239 19.24 17.42 -11.57
CA LEU A 239 18.75 16.65 -10.43
C LEU A 239 17.27 16.91 -10.17
N HIS A 240 16.84 18.19 -10.20
CA HIS A 240 15.44 18.55 -10.07
C HIS A 240 14.60 17.92 -11.17
N VAL A 241 15.01 18.07 -12.44
CA VAL A 241 14.27 17.51 -13.58
C VAL A 241 14.19 15.98 -13.48
N ALA A 242 15.30 15.31 -13.20
CA ALA A 242 15.32 13.85 -13.06
C ALA A 242 14.41 13.37 -11.93
N CYS A 243 14.48 14.02 -10.75
CA CYS A 243 13.64 13.69 -9.60
C CYS A 243 12.16 13.90 -9.91
N GLN A 244 11.78 15.04 -10.50
CA GLN A 244 10.38 15.34 -10.81
C GLN A 244 9.81 14.46 -11.91
N THR A 245 10.59 14.15 -12.95
CA THR A 245 10.16 13.25 -14.04
C THR A 245 9.96 11.84 -13.52
N SER A 246 10.89 11.32 -12.72
CA SER A 246 10.75 10.00 -12.08
C SER A 246 9.53 9.95 -11.16
N ALA A 247 9.33 10.99 -10.35
CA ALA A 247 8.18 11.12 -9.50
C ALA A 247 6.88 11.10 -10.31
N TYR A 248 6.79 11.86 -11.40
CA TYR A 248 5.61 11.91 -12.23
C TYR A 248 5.29 10.56 -12.88
N ILE A 249 6.29 9.85 -13.43
CA ILE A 249 6.10 8.51 -14.03
C ILE A 249 5.53 7.54 -13.00
N VAL A 250 6.14 7.45 -11.81
CA VAL A 250 5.66 6.59 -10.73
C VAL A 250 4.27 7.03 -10.25
N GLY A 251 4.03 8.34 -10.20
CA GLY A 251 2.75 8.90 -9.79
C GLY A 251 1.60 8.61 -10.75
N VAL A 252 1.86 8.62 -12.04
CA VAL A 252 0.88 8.21 -13.08
C VAL A 252 0.52 6.73 -12.93
N ALA A 253 1.51 5.87 -12.70
CA ALA A 253 1.27 4.45 -12.41
C ALA A 253 0.42 4.28 -11.13
N GLY A 254 0.76 5.01 -10.05
CA GLY A 254 -0.04 5.05 -8.83
C GLY A 254 -1.48 5.52 -9.05
N TRP A 255 -1.68 6.57 -9.84
CA TRP A 255 -2.99 7.09 -10.20
C TRP A 255 -3.83 6.08 -10.99
N ALA A 256 -3.23 5.40 -11.99
CA ALA A 256 -3.88 4.36 -12.77
C ALA A 256 -4.37 3.18 -11.89
N THR A 257 -3.55 2.77 -10.90
CA THR A 257 -3.99 1.75 -9.92
C THR A 257 -5.18 2.22 -9.09
N GLY A 258 -5.27 3.53 -8.77
CA GLY A 258 -6.40 4.13 -8.06
C GLY A 258 -7.70 4.12 -8.87
N ILE A 259 -7.64 4.42 -10.17
CA ILE A 259 -8.81 4.30 -11.08
C ILE A 259 -9.31 2.86 -11.10
N LYS A 260 -8.40 1.88 -11.24
CA LYS A 260 -8.76 0.46 -11.24
C LYS A 260 -9.40 0.04 -9.93
N LEU A 261 -8.85 0.46 -8.78
CA LEU A 261 -9.47 0.22 -7.47
C LEU A 261 -10.86 0.83 -7.36
N GLY A 262 -11.04 2.05 -7.86
CA GLY A 262 -12.36 2.71 -7.88
C GLY A 262 -13.38 1.98 -8.75
N SER A 263 -12.97 1.44 -9.91
CA SER A 263 -13.86 0.66 -10.78
C SER A 263 -14.23 -0.71 -10.21
N ASP A 264 -13.32 -1.32 -9.43
CA ASP A 264 -13.54 -2.61 -8.79
C ASP A 264 -14.35 -2.51 -7.47
N SER A 265 -14.55 -1.29 -6.95
CA SER A 265 -15.27 -1.02 -5.69
C SER A 265 -16.73 -0.67 -5.99
N SER A 266 -17.59 -1.68 -6.17
CA SER A 266 -19.02 -1.46 -6.42
C SER A 266 -19.70 -0.75 -5.23
N GLY A 267 -20.24 0.43 -5.47
CA GLY A 267 -21.09 1.19 -4.52
C GLY A 267 -20.36 2.11 -3.53
N ILE A 268 -19.06 1.97 -3.30
CA ILE A 268 -18.31 2.83 -2.38
C ILE A 268 -17.46 3.83 -3.15
N VAL A 269 -17.75 5.12 -3.03
CA VAL A 269 -16.99 6.19 -3.69
C VAL A 269 -16.37 7.14 -2.68
N HIS A 270 -15.05 7.11 -2.56
CA HIS A 270 -14.28 8.08 -1.76
C HIS A 270 -14.07 9.38 -2.53
N ARG A 271 -15.14 10.19 -2.66
CA ARG A 271 -15.20 11.37 -3.55
C ARG A 271 -14.05 12.35 -3.35
N ALA A 272 -13.75 12.72 -2.10
CA ALA A 272 -12.70 13.70 -1.81
C ALA A 272 -11.32 13.22 -2.28
N HIS A 273 -10.92 12.01 -1.90
CA HIS A 273 -9.65 11.41 -2.31
C HIS A 273 -9.53 11.29 -3.83
N ARG A 274 -10.57 10.80 -4.49
CA ARG A 274 -10.62 10.65 -5.96
C ARG A 274 -10.49 11.99 -6.67
N ASN A 275 -11.26 13.00 -6.27
CA ASN A 275 -11.27 14.30 -6.94
C ASN A 275 -9.94 15.02 -6.78
N ILE A 276 -9.33 15.00 -5.58
CA ILE A 276 -7.98 15.54 -5.37
C ILE A 276 -6.96 14.78 -6.22
N GLY A 277 -7.07 13.45 -6.34
CA GLY A 277 -6.20 12.63 -7.19
C GLY A 277 -6.28 13.02 -8.68
N ILE A 278 -7.48 13.32 -9.20
CA ILE A 278 -7.67 13.81 -10.57
C ILE A 278 -7.03 15.19 -10.74
N VAL A 279 -7.25 16.12 -9.80
CA VAL A 279 -6.65 17.46 -9.82
C VAL A 279 -5.12 17.36 -9.79
N LEU A 280 -4.55 16.49 -8.94
CA LEU A 280 -3.11 16.26 -8.88
C LEU A 280 -2.55 15.76 -10.21
N PHE A 281 -3.21 14.82 -10.87
CA PHE A 281 -2.82 14.34 -12.19
C PHE A 281 -2.80 15.49 -13.22
N CYS A 282 -3.85 16.32 -13.27
CA CYS A 282 -3.92 17.47 -14.17
C CYS A 282 -2.80 18.49 -13.88
N LEU A 283 -2.60 18.88 -12.62
CA LEU A 283 -1.58 19.84 -12.22
C LEU A 283 -0.15 19.31 -12.46
N GLY A 284 0.09 18.01 -12.20
CA GLY A 284 1.35 17.35 -12.49
C GLY A 284 1.66 17.35 -13.99
N THR A 285 0.66 17.07 -14.83
CA THR A 285 0.78 17.13 -16.29
C THR A 285 1.14 18.54 -16.75
N LEU A 286 0.50 19.57 -16.20
CA LEU A 286 0.85 20.97 -16.48
C LEU A 286 2.31 21.28 -16.11
N GLN A 287 2.87 20.66 -15.07
CA GLN A 287 4.31 20.83 -14.72
C GLN A 287 5.25 20.17 -15.74
N VAL A 288 4.85 19.09 -16.39
CA VAL A 288 5.61 18.50 -17.50
C VAL A 288 5.67 19.48 -18.66
N PHE A 289 4.54 20.12 -19.01
CA PHE A 289 4.53 21.19 -20.01
C PHE A 289 5.36 22.41 -19.60
N ALA A 290 5.45 22.73 -18.32
CA ALA A 290 6.33 23.78 -17.83
C ALA A 290 7.80 23.52 -18.18
N LEU A 291 8.26 22.26 -18.16
CA LEU A 291 9.62 21.91 -18.60
C LEU A 291 9.82 22.17 -20.09
N LEU A 292 8.87 21.74 -20.92
CA LEU A 292 8.93 21.88 -22.39
C LEU A 292 8.86 23.34 -22.83
N LEU A 293 8.07 24.16 -22.14
CA LEU A 293 7.83 25.58 -22.45
C LEU A 293 8.76 26.53 -21.68
N ARG A 294 9.83 26.03 -21.05
CA ARG A 294 10.72 26.83 -20.21
C ARG A 294 11.49 27.91 -21.02
N PRO A 295 11.23 29.22 -20.82
CA PRO A 295 11.93 30.26 -21.53
C PRO A 295 13.40 30.39 -21.08
N LYS A 296 14.27 30.97 -21.91
CA LYS A 296 15.63 31.34 -21.52
C LYS A 296 15.61 32.34 -20.35
N LYS A 297 16.73 32.43 -19.60
CA LYS A 297 16.78 33.25 -18.36
C LYS A 297 16.41 34.72 -18.61
N ASP A 298 16.79 35.26 -19.72
CA ASP A 298 16.62 36.70 -20.09
C ASP A 298 15.36 36.96 -20.94
N HIS A 299 14.53 35.96 -21.15
CA HIS A 299 13.33 36.11 -21.97
C HIS A 299 12.21 36.84 -21.21
N LYS A 300 11.51 37.77 -21.89
CA LYS A 300 10.44 38.62 -21.30
C LYS A 300 9.34 37.87 -20.56
N TYR A 301 9.03 36.65 -20.99
CA TYR A 301 7.99 35.79 -20.34
C TYR A 301 8.53 34.95 -19.18
N ARG A 302 9.85 35.02 -18.87
CA ARG A 302 10.44 34.21 -17.80
C ARG A 302 9.84 34.49 -16.43
N PHE A 303 9.45 35.71 -16.14
CA PHE A 303 8.80 36.12 -14.89
C PHE A 303 7.46 35.39 -14.71
N TYR A 304 6.58 35.43 -15.71
CA TYR A 304 5.28 34.78 -15.69
C TYR A 304 5.40 33.27 -15.62
N TRP A 305 6.37 32.70 -16.33
CA TRP A 305 6.66 31.27 -16.26
C TRP A 305 7.09 30.85 -14.84
N ASN A 306 7.88 31.63 -14.14
CA ASN A 306 8.28 31.37 -12.76
C ASN A 306 7.06 31.36 -11.83
N ILE A 307 6.14 32.33 -11.95
CA ILE A 307 4.91 32.39 -11.15
C ILE A 307 4.08 31.12 -11.39
N TYR A 308 3.83 30.80 -12.65
CA TYR A 308 3.10 29.60 -13.04
C TYR A 308 3.71 28.32 -12.44
N HIS A 309 5.00 28.10 -12.69
CA HIS A 309 5.70 26.90 -12.25
C HIS A 309 5.72 26.77 -10.72
N HIS A 310 6.00 27.83 -9.99
CA HIS A 310 6.03 27.79 -8.53
C HIS A 310 4.62 27.63 -7.94
N SER A 311 3.63 28.35 -8.41
CA SER A 311 2.26 28.27 -7.89
C SER A 311 1.67 26.87 -8.06
N ILE A 312 1.76 26.31 -9.26
CA ILE A 312 1.30 24.95 -9.51
C ILE A 312 2.15 23.93 -8.74
N GLY A 313 3.48 24.10 -8.69
CA GLY A 313 4.35 23.18 -7.96
C GLY A 313 4.03 23.10 -6.46
N TYR A 314 3.84 24.24 -5.79
CA TYR A 314 3.42 24.25 -4.37
C TYR A 314 2.02 23.69 -4.18
N SER A 315 1.08 23.96 -5.09
CA SER A 315 -0.27 23.38 -5.04
C SER A 315 -0.22 21.84 -5.13
N VAL A 316 0.63 21.30 -6.03
CA VAL A 316 0.84 19.84 -6.12
C VAL A 316 1.35 19.27 -4.81
N ILE A 317 2.38 19.89 -4.19
CA ILE A 317 2.95 19.41 -2.93
C ILE A 317 1.90 19.40 -1.81
N ILE A 318 1.16 20.49 -1.63
CA ILE A 318 0.14 20.61 -0.58
C ILE A 318 -0.97 19.58 -0.79
N LEU A 319 -1.54 19.55 -1.99
CA LEU A 319 -2.64 18.64 -2.31
C LEU A 319 -2.22 17.18 -2.24
N SER A 320 -0.97 16.84 -2.58
CA SER A 320 -0.47 15.47 -2.48
C SER A 320 -0.40 14.99 -1.03
N VAL A 321 0.12 15.80 -0.12
CA VAL A 321 0.16 15.47 1.31
C VAL A 321 -1.27 15.27 1.84
N VAL A 322 -2.18 16.19 1.55
CA VAL A 322 -3.59 16.09 1.95
C VAL A 322 -4.21 14.80 1.41
N ASN A 323 -3.97 14.49 0.13
CA ASN A 323 -4.58 13.31 -0.51
C ASN A 323 -4.03 11.98 0.04
N ILE A 324 -2.77 11.93 0.44
CA ILE A 324 -2.17 10.75 1.07
C ILE A 324 -2.81 10.50 2.45
N PHE A 325 -3.02 11.56 3.26
CA PHE A 325 -3.73 11.41 4.53
C PHE A 325 -5.18 10.96 4.32
N LYS A 326 -5.89 11.49 3.32
CA LYS A 326 -7.20 10.97 2.92
C LYS A 326 -7.16 9.49 2.50
N GLY A 327 -6.08 9.05 1.87
CA GLY A 327 -5.86 7.64 1.55
C GLY A 327 -5.68 6.77 2.80
N PHE A 328 -4.97 7.26 3.82
CA PHE A 328 -4.86 6.55 5.10
C PHE A 328 -6.19 6.44 5.84
N ASP A 329 -7.04 7.47 5.78
CA ASP A 329 -8.38 7.43 6.38
C ASP A 329 -9.30 6.37 5.71
N ILE A 330 -9.02 5.99 4.44
CA ILE A 330 -9.75 4.95 3.69
C ILE A 330 -9.24 3.54 4.02
N LEU A 331 -7.98 3.41 4.43
CA LEU A 331 -7.35 2.10 4.65
C LEU A 331 -7.87 1.36 5.88
N ASP A 332 -8.68 2.01 6.74
CA ASP A 332 -9.26 1.43 7.96
C ASP A 332 -8.16 0.65 8.73
N LEU A 333 -7.34 1.41 9.46
CA LEU A 333 -6.03 0.93 9.86
C LEU A 333 -6.08 0.20 11.21
N ASP A 334 -6.19 -1.10 11.19
CA ASP A 334 -5.63 -1.95 12.26
C ASP A 334 -4.09 -1.79 12.38
N ASN A 335 -3.46 -1.12 11.42
CA ASN A 335 -2.02 -0.94 11.36
C ASN A 335 -1.63 0.53 11.10
N GLU A 336 -1.60 1.34 12.16
CA GLU A 336 -1.14 2.74 12.11
C GLU A 336 0.33 2.91 11.68
N ASN A 337 1.11 1.84 11.53
CA ASN A 337 2.55 1.91 11.26
C ASN A 337 2.86 2.62 9.94
N TRP A 338 2.08 2.41 8.89
CA TRP A 338 2.27 3.09 7.59
C TRP A 338 2.02 4.59 7.70
N LYS A 339 0.98 5.00 8.43
CA LYS A 339 0.67 6.42 8.69
C LYS A 339 1.78 7.08 9.50
N ARG A 340 2.26 6.42 10.56
CA ARG A 340 3.38 6.89 11.38
C ARG A 340 4.68 7.00 10.58
N ALA A 341 4.99 6.01 9.73
CA ALA A 341 6.15 6.04 8.84
C ALA A 341 6.09 7.24 7.87
N TYR A 342 4.95 7.49 7.26
CA TYR A 342 4.78 8.63 6.36
C TYR A 342 4.87 9.97 7.09
N ILE A 343 4.30 10.10 8.29
CA ILE A 343 4.45 11.28 9.15
C ILE A 343 5.95 11.53 9.44
N GLY A 344 6.72 10.48 9.75
CA GLY A 344 8.16 10.57 9.94
C GLY A 344 8.89 11.09 8.69
N ILE A 345 8.55 10.60 7.51
CA ILE A 345 9.14 11.04 6.23
C ILE A 345 8.84 12.53 5.99
N ILE A 346 7.60 12.97 6.13
CA ILE A 346 7.21 14.37 5.88
C ILE A 346 7.83 15.29 6.93
N ALA A 347 7.86 14.90 8.19
CA ALA A 347 8.52 15.65 9.26
C ALA A 347 10.02 15.80 8.98
N PHE A 348 10.69 14.73 8.54
CA PHE A 348 12.10 14.77 8.15
C PHE A 348 12.33 15.71 6.96
N LEU A 349 11.53 15.64 5.91
CA LEU A 349 11.64 16.56 4.76
C LEU A 349 11.37 18.01 5.17
N GLY A 350 10.37 18.27 5.99
CA GLY A 350 10.06 19.60 6.53
C GLY A 350 11.18 20.17 7.38
N PHE A 351 11.75 19.37 8.28
CA PHE A 351 12.88 19.76 9.10
C PHE A 351 14.11 20.12 8.25
N ASN A 352 14.44 19.29 7.26
CA ASN A 352 15.53 19.58 6.32
C ASN A 352 15.28 20.85 5.51
N ALA A 353 14.04 21.09 5.06
CA ALA A 353 13.69 22.33 4.36
C ALA A 353 13.89 23.56 5.25
N LEU A 354 13.46 23.52 6.51
CA LEU A 354 13.67 24.62 7.47
C LEU A 354 15.16 24.88 7.74
N LEU A 355 15.94 23.81 7.94
CA LEU A 355 17.38 23.92 8.13
C LEU A 355 18.09 24.55 6.92
N LEU A 356 17.76 24.07 5.73
CA LEU A 356 18.30 24.59 4.47
C LEU A 356 17.86 26.04 4.20
N GLU A 357 16.64 26.41 4.57
CA GLU A 357 16.17 27.80 4.49
C GLU A 357 17.04 28.72 5.36
N ALA A 358 17.28 28.35 6.62
CA ALA A 358 18.13 29.11 7.53
C ALA A 358 19.57 29.27 7.00
N ILE A 359 20.15 28.19 6.46
CA ILE A 359 21.52 28.21 5.88
C ILE A 359 21.57 29.11 4.64
N THR A 360 20.62 28.94 3.72
CA THR A 360 20.62 29.70 2.44
C THR A 360 20.33 31.18 2.67
N TRP A 361 19.49 31.51 3.66
CA TRP A 361 19.28 32.92 4.07
C TRP A 361 20.58 33.57 4.53
N LYS A 362 21.35 32.93 5.43
CA LYS A 362 22.66 33.43 5.87
C LYS A 362 23.60 33.69 4.67
N ILE A 363 23.65 32.74 3.73
CA ILE A 363 24.51 32.89 2.52
C ILE A 363 24.07 34.07 1.66
N VAL A 364 22.76 34.23 1.42
CA VAL A 364 22.21 35.30 0.59
C VAL A 364 22.42 36.66 1.24
N LEU A 365 22.15 36.80 2.54
CA LEU A 365 22.37 38.04 3.30
C LEU A 365 23.86 38.44 3.28
N LYS A 366 24.78 37.52 3.54
CA LYS A 366 26.22 37.77 3.50
C LYS A 366 26.68 38.23 2.08
N ARG A 367 26.12 37.66 1.01
CA ARG A 367 26.41 38.09 -0.36
C ARG A 367 25.89 39.51 -0.65
N ARG A 368 24.68 39.84 -0.14
CA ARG A 368 24.12 41.21 -0.29
C ARG A 368 24.97 42.24 0.40
N SER A 369 25.39 42.02 1.66
CA SER A 369 26.28 42.93 2.40
C SER A 369 27.60 43.18 1.64
N ARG A 370 28.26 42.08 1.20
CA ARG A 370 29.54 42.23 0.44
C ARG A 370 29.40 42.96 -0.90
N ASN A 371 28.24 42.83 -1.57
CA ASN A 371 27.99 43.56 -2.82
C ASN A 371 27.69 45.05 -2.55
N SER A 372 27.01 45.39 -1.46
CA SER A 372 26.76 46.77 -1.02
C SER A 372 28.08 47.48 -0.68
N GLU A 373 28.96 46.83 0.11
CA GLU A 373 30.29 47.39 0.44
C GLU A 373 31.13 47.68 -0.80
N LYS A 374 31.11 46.76 -1.79
CA LYS A 374 31.83 46.97 -3.05
C LYS A 374 31.26 48.12 -3.89
N SER A 375 29.95 48.35 -3.87
CA SER A 375 29.32 49.44 -4.58
C SER A 375 29.65 50.81 -3.94
N HIS A 376 29.74 50.88 -2.61
CA HIS A 376 30.14 52.08 -1.89
C HIS A 376 31.63 52.42 -2.08
N HIS A 377 32.54 51.42 -2.14
CA HIS A 377 33.95 51.68 -2.43
C HIS A 377 34.20 52.05 -3.89
N GLY A 378 33.40 51.58 -4.85
CA GLY A 378 33.47 51.96 -6.26
C GLY A 378 33.00 53.39 -6.55
N ALA A 379 32.05 53.91 -5.75
CA ALA A 379 31.54 55.28 -5.92
C ALA A 379 32.47 56.35 -5.35
N ASN A 380 33.29 56.02 -4.35
CA ASN A 380 34.25 56.94 -3.73
C ASN A 380 35.59 57.03 -4.51
N GLY A 381 35.80 56.22 -5.55
CA GLY A 381 37.01 56.20 -6.37
C GLY A 381 36.99 57.07 -7.62
N VAL A 382 35.86 57.72 -7.94
CA VAL A 382 35.70 58.48 -9.19
C VAL A 382 35.76 60.02 -9.01
N ASN A 383 35.84 60.53 -7.77
CA ASN A 383 35.96 61.93 -7.47
C ASN A 383 37.41 62.31 -7.11
N GLY A 384 38.28 62.46 -8.08
CA GLY A 384 39.62 63.02 -7.82
C GLY A 384 40.60 62.90 -8.98
N TYR A 385 40.38 63.63 -10.04
CA TYR A 385 41.43 64.31 -10.83
C TYR A 385 40.73 65.25 -11.78
N GLY A 386 40.66 66.43 -11.51
CA GLY A 386 41.37 67.66 -11.71
C GLY A 386 41.24 68.11 -13.16
N ALA A 387 40.33 69.12 -13.34
CA ALA A 387 40.39 70.04 -14.47
C ALA A 387 41.74 70.78 -14.45
N ARG A 388 42.50 70.71 -15.52
CA ARG A 388 43.45 71.71 -15.84
C ARG A 388 43.35 72.04 -17.33
N SER A 389 42.80 73.21 -17.53
CA SER A 389 42.86 74.00 -18.75
C SER A 389 44.26 74.08 -19.32
N GLN A 390 44.44 73.99 -20.64
CA GLN A 390 45.37 74.86 -21.39
C GLN A 390 44.74 75.23 -22.72
N GLN A 391 44.60 76.56 -22.86
CA GLN A 391 44.57 77.30 -24.11
C GLN A 391 45.89 77.10 -24.84
N VAL A 392 45.89 76.91 -26.10
CA VAL A 392 46.36 77.76 -27.19
C VAL A 392 45.87 77.13 -28.49
#